data_dcc41d7aacbccedbe19a52823743841c
#
_entry.id   dcc41d7aacbccedbe19a52823743841c
#
_cell.length_a   1.000
_cell.length_b   1.000
_cell.length_c   1.000
_cell.angle_alpha   90.00
_cell.angle_beta   90.00
_cell.angle_gamma   90.00
#
_symmetry.space_group_name_H-M   'P 1'
#
loop_
_entity.id
_entity.type
_entity.pdbx_description
1 polymer ?
#
loop_
_entity_poly.entity_id
_entity_poly.type
_entity_poly.pdbx_seq_one_letter_code
_entity_poly.pdbx_strand_id
1 'polypeptide(L)' 'GAGIALGLAAVGAGISQAAIGSAAVGMIAEDGSKFGPALIFTALPESIVILGALPLFL' A
#
# COMPACT_ATOMS: atom_id res chain seq x y z
N GLY A 1 -10.16 12.52 -15.92
CA GLY A 1 -10.69 11.85 -14.77
C GLY A 1 -9.92 10.61 -14.33
N ALA A 2 -9.61 9.70 -15.24
CA ALA A 2 -8.94 8.44 -14.88
C ALA A 2 -7.53 8.68 -14.32
N GLY A 3 -6.78 9.60 -14.93
CA GLY A 3 -5.45 9.95 -14.44
C GLY A 3 -5.48 10.60 -13.06
N ILE A 4 -6.47 11.43 -12.79
CA ILE A 4 -6.64 12.06 -11.49
C ILE A 4 -7.02 11.02 -10.45
N ALA A 5 -7.91 10.10 -10.79
CA ALA A 5 -8.31 9.03 -9.89
C ALA A 5 -7.11 8.19 -9.46
N LEU A 6 -6.29 7.75 -10.41
CA LEU A 6 -5.09 6.98 -10.14
C LEU A 6 -4.06 7.79 -9.36
N GLY A 7 -3.86 9.07 -9.72
CA GLY A 7 -2.92 9.94 -9.04
C GLY A 7 -3.28 10.15 -7.57
N LEU A 8 -4.56 10.43 -7.28
CA LEU A 8 -5.02 10.60 -5.90
C LEU A 8 -4.94 9.29 -5.11
N ALA A 9 -5.28 8.17 -5.76
CA ALA A 9 -5.12 6.86 -5.13
C ALA A 9 -3.65 6.58 -4.80
N ALA A 10 -2.74 6.92 -5.70
CA ALA A 10 -1.31 6.73 -5.48
C ALA A 10 -0.78 7.60 -4.33
N VAL A 11 -1.25 8.83 -4.21
CA VAL A 11 -0.88 9.71 -3.08
C VAL A 11 -1.35 9.12 -1.77
N GLY A 12 -2.61 8.68 -1.72
CA GLY A 12 -3.17 8.06 -0.52
C GLY A 12 -2.44 6.77 -0.15
N ALA A 13 -2.16 5.92 -1.15
CA ALA A 13 -1.41 4.69 -0.94
C ALA A 13 0.01 4.97 -0.45
N GLY A 14 0.67 6.00 -0.99
CA GLY A 14 2.02 6.38 -0.56
C GLY A 14 2.06 6.83 0.90
N ILE A 15 1.11 7.64 1.32
CA ILE A 15 1.00 8.08 2.72
C ILE A 15 0.74 6.89 3.64
N SER A 16 -0.19 6.03 3.25
CA SER A 16 -0.52 4.82 4.01
C SER A 16 0.68 3.88 4.12
N GLN A 17 1.40 3.68 3.01
CA GLN A 17 2.56 2.80 2.98
C GLN A 17 3.72 3.37 3.81
N ALA A 18 3.87 4.68 3.88
CA ALA A 18 4.90 5.27 4.74
C ALA A 18 4.71 4.86 6.20
N ALA A 19 3.47 4.83 6.68
CA ALA A 19 3.16 4.42 8.05
C ALA A 19 3.22 2.90 8.22
N ILE A 20 2.57 2.15 7.33
CA ILE A 20 2.46 0.69 7.43
C ILE A 20 3.82 0.04 7.16
N GLY A 21 4.53 0.49 6.11
CA GLY A 21 5.82 -0.06 5.74
C GLY A 21 6.87 0.15 6.83
N SER A 22 6.91 1.34 7.41
CA SER A 22 7.83 1.64 8.52
C SER A 22 7.54 0.77 9.74
N ALA A 23 6.27 0.62 10.09
CA ALA A 23 5.86 -0.24 11.20
C ALA A 23 6.18 -1.70 10.92
N ALA A 24 5.98 -2.16 9.68
CA ALA A 24 6.26 -3.54 9.29
C ALA A 24 7.76 -3.84 9.38
N VAL A 25 8.61 -2.92 8.94
CA VAL A 25 10.06 -3.09 9.05
C VAL A 25 10.47 -3.19 10.51
N GLY A 26 9.92 -2.34 11.39
CA GLY A 26 10.20 -2.40 12.81
C GLY A 26 9.74 -3.71 13.44
N MET A 27 8.58 -4.21 13.05
CA MET A 27 8.06 -5.48 13.55
C MET A 27 8.94 -6.66 13.15
N ILE A 28 9.39 -6.70 11.88
CA ILE A 28 10.28 -7.75 11.39
C ILE A 28 11.64 -7.68 12.09
N ALA A 29 12.13 -6.48 12.38
CA ALA A 29 13.39 -6.30 13.09
C ALA A 29 13.33 -6.87 14.51
N GLU A 30 12.16 -6.80 15.17
CA GLU A 30 11.97 -7.37 16.50
C GLU A 30 11.69 -8.88 16.45
N ASP A 31 10.96 -9.33 15.44
CA ASP A 31 10.54 -10.73 15.31
C ASP A 31 10.39 -11.08 13.83
N GLY A 32 11.39 -11.78 13.28
CA GLY A 32 11.40 -12.17 11.88
C GLY A 32 10.26 -13.11 11.49
N SER A 33 9.61 -13.78 12.43
CA SER A 33 8.45 -14.64 12.16
C SER A 33 7.23 -13.83 11.71
N LYS A 34 7.24 -12.50 11.87
CA LYS A 34 6.16 -11.61 11.47
C LYS A 34 6.26 -11.18 10.01
N PHE A 35 7.22 -11.69 9.24
CA PHE A 35 7.40 -11.31 7.84
C PHE A 35 6.13 -11.56 7.00
N GLY A 36 5.49 -12.72 7.16
CA GLY A 36 4.27 -13.05 6.43
C GLY A 36 3.13 -12.06 6.70
N PRO A 37 2.74 -11.86 7.97
CA PRO A 37 1.73 -10.86 8.31
C PRO A 37 2.11 -9.45 7.86
N ALA A 38 3.38 -9.07 7.93
CA ALA A 38 3.84 -7.77 7.47
C ALA A 38 3.60 -7.58 5.97
N LEU A 39 3.84 -8.61 5.15
CA LEU A 39 3.56 -8.56 3.72
C LEU A 39 2.07 -8.30 3.45
N ILE A 40 1.19 -8.95 4.19
CA ILE A 40 -0.25 -8.78 4.04
C ILE A 40 -0.63 -7.32 4.30
N PHE A 41 -0.13 -6.74 5.39
CA PHE A 41 -0.44 -5.35 5.72
C PHE A 41 0.13 -4.37 4.70
N THR A 42 1.32 -4.60 4.16
CA THR A 42 1.89 -3.72 3.15
C THR A 42 1.18 -3.83 1.81
N ALA A 43 0.43 -4.89 1.57
CA ALA A 43 -0.39 -5.03 0.36
C ALA A 43 -1.64 -4.15 0.38
N LEU A 44 -2.09 -3.68 1.55
CA LEU A 44 -3.29 -2.86 1.64
C LEU A 44 -3.20 -1.55 0.85
N PRO A 45 -2.13 -0.72 1.01
CA PRO A 45 -1.98 0.47 0.19
C PRO A 45 -1.87 0.17 -1.30
N GLU A 46 -1.24 -0.94 -1.66
CA GLU A 46 -1.07 -1.35 -3.05
C GLU A 46 -2.42 -1.67 -3.69
N SER A 47 -3.35 -2.26 -2.96
CA SER A 47 -4.69 -2.54 -3.49
C SER A 47 -5.46 -1.26 -3.80
N ILE A 48 -5.23 -0.17 -3.08
CA ILE A 48 -5.82 1.13 -3.37
C ILE A 48 -5.39 1.61 -4.75
N VAL A 49 -4.10 1.51 -5.07
CA VAL A 49 -3.56 1.92 -6.36
C VAL A 49 -4.11 1.02 -7.47
N ILE A 50 -4.13 -0.29 -7.25
CA ILE A 50 -4.61 -1.25 -8.25
C ILE A 50 -6.08 -0.95 -8.60
N LEU A 51 -6.92 -0.77 -7.60
CA LEU A 51 -8.34 -0.42 -7.82
C LEU A 51 -8.49 0.97 -8.40
N GLY A 52 -7.63 1.92 -8.02
CA GLY A 52 -7.62 3.27 -8.56
C GLY A 52 -7.23 3.33 -10.03
N ALA A 53 -6.58 2.29 -10.55
CA ALA A 53 -6.21 2.21 -11.96
C ALA A 53 -7.37 1.70 -12.85
N LEU A 54 -8.43 1.12 -12.28
CA LEU A 54 -9.55 0.58 -13.06
C LEU A 54 -10.16 1.59 -14.02
N PRO A 55 -10.36 2.88 -13.65
CA PRO A 55 -10.93 3.85 -14.59
C PRO A 55 -10.12 4.03 -15.87
N LEU A 56 -8.83 3.68 -15.88
CA LEU A 56 -8.02 3.75 -17.10
C LEU A 56 -8.51 2.74 -18.16
N PHE A 57 -9.14 1.66 -17.75
CA PHE A 57 -9.56 0.57 -18.61
C PHE A 57 -11.08 0.55 -18.85
N LEU A 58 -11.81 1.36 -18.14
CA LEU A 58 -13.26 1.47 -18.26
C LEU A 58 -13.65 2.78 -18.95
#